data_ad918ae285a019697a27e31c0edfc865
#
_entry.id   ad918ae285a019697a27e31c0edfc865
#
_cell.length_a   1.000
_cell.length_b   1.000
_cell.length_c   1.000
_cell.angle_alpha   90.00
_cell.angle_beta   90.00
_cell.angle_gamma   90.00
#
_symmetry.space_group_name_H-M   'P 1'
#
loop_
_entity.id
_entity.type
_entity.pdbx_description
1 polymer ?
#
loop_
_entity_poly.entity_id
_entity_poly.type
_entity_poly.pdbx_seq_one_letter_code
_entity_poly.pdbx_strand_id
1 'polypeptide(L)'
;MDTRYTSRSLRRRRNTDQWECSLSHTDPVTGEVVRTYHTLVAKTQRQAERARDALILELERKGGTVGSSMSVREFMDQFLAYKEGSDTIEPSTVRGYRAEARQIDSYIGNVRLADLSVEDVSGWMRDMGADGYAPKSVSKPFRLLKQALKWGMAQDLITKNPCDFRKPPRRARTPINALPREERTRMLELARRAQPAPMGIAIELALATGMRRGEVCALRWSDLSDDGTITVSRALGNGDGGFYVKEPKTGSSVRTIPLTKHLNTMLSARRRDAERVAREMGVSLGDPYILGTQEEKSRPYNPTQLGKDFAAFCKMNGFSCTFHDLRHTFATMMIAGGCDVRTVASYLGHASVSMTQDIYADVDPDAKRAAVDKVADSFDVDLDSLYDFPSPAAAPSAGAGALTFSVDQLKAMLAAAEEKEVGHGCL
;
A
#
# COMPACT_ATOMS: atom_id res chain seq x y z
N MET A 1 -23.52 13.90 29.34
CA MET A 1 -24.01 14.00 30.74
C MET A 1 -23.03 13.28 31.64
N ASP A 2 -22.53 13.93 32.68
CA ASP A 2 -21.60 13.30 33.62
C ASP A 2 -22.29 12.18 34.40
N THR A 3 -21.83 10.95 34.27
CA THR A 3 -22.34 9.82 35.02
C THR A 3 -21.85 9.94 36.45
N ARG A 4 -22.71 10.35 37.36
CA ARG A 4 -22.37 10.45 38.79
C ARG A 4 -22.58 9.13 39.50
N TYR A 5 -21.55 8.67 40.21
CA TYR A 5 -21.62 7.49 41.05
C TYR A 5 -21.97 7.85 42.48
N THR A 6 -22.90 7.12 43.06
CA THR A 6 -23.29 7.27 44.45
C THR A 6 -22.88 6.03 45.23
N SER A 7 -22.17 6.22 46.33
CA SER A 7 -21.86 5.13 47.27
C SER A 7 -23.10 4.69 48.02
N ARG A 8 -23.41 3.39 47.98
CA ARG A 8 -24.57 2.82 48.71
C ARG A 8 -24.15 2.07 49.98
N SER A 9 -23.01 1.38 49.95
CA SER A 9 -22.49 0.70 51.12
C SER A 9 -20.96 0.56 51.05
N LEU A 10 -20.34 0.57 52.24
CA LEU A 10 -18.93 0.24 52.42
C LEU A 10 -18.83 -0.65 53.67
N ARG A 11 -18.50 -1.93 53.51
CA ARG A 11 -18.46 -2.92 54.58
C ARG A 11 -17.16 -3.69 54.61
N ARG A 12 -16.58 -3.89 55.79
CA ARG A 12 -15.38 -4.73 55.96
C ARG A 12 -15.78 -6.19 55.98
N ARG A 13 -15.06 -7.04 55.24
CA ARG A 13 -15.16 -8.51 55.35
C ARG A 13 -14.52 -8.95 56.66
N ARG A 14 -15.20 -9.83 57.40
CA ARG A 14 -14.70 -10.32 58.70
C ARG A 14 -13.29 -10.88 58.56
N ASN A 15 -12.39 -10.44 59.45
CA ASN A 15 -11.01 -10.88 59.56
C ASN A 15 -10.09 -10.71 58.33
N THR A 16 -10.40 -9.71 57.45
CA THR A 16 -9.59 -9.40 56.28
C THR A 16 -9.39 -7.90 56.16
N ASP A 17 -8.38 -7.50 55.39
CA ASP A 17 -8.19 -6.10 54.97
C ASP A 17 -8.99 -5.77 53.69
N GLN A 18 -9.99 -6.60 53.39
CA GLN A 18 -10.87 -6.38 52.21
C GLN A 18 -12.18 -5.69 52.65
N TRP A 19 -12.59 -4.75 51.83
CA TRP A 19 -13.82 -4.00 51.98
C TRP A 19 -14.70 -4.15 50.73
N GLU A 20 -15.97 -4.46 50.93
CA GLU A 20 -16.97 -4.45 49.86
C GLU A 20 -17.55 -3.06 49.75
N CYS A 21 -17.51 -2.48 48.56
CA CYS A 21 -18.13 -1.24 48.23
C CYS A 21 -19.17 -1.47 47.13
N SER A 22 -20.40 -1.02 47.38
CA SER A 22 -21.43 -0.95 46.31
C SER A 22 -21.64 0.48 45.88
N LEU A 23 -21.60 0.68 44.57
CA LEU A 23 -21.82 1.95 43.92
C LEU A 23 -23.05 1.83 43.02
N SER A 24 -23.79 2.91 42.84
CA SER A 24 -24.87 3.00 41.86
C SER A 24 -24.72 4.22 40.99
N HIS A 25 -25.09 4.09 39.75
CA HIS A 25 -25.23 5.20 38.82
C HIS A 25 -26.46 4.99 37.94
N THR A 26 -26.98 6.05 37.36
CA THR A 26 -28.08 5.98 36.38
C THR A 26 -27.44 5.82 35.00
N ASP A 27 -27.82 4.78 34.28
CA ASP A 27 -27.40 4.58 32.91
C ASP A 27 -27.95 5.73 32.04
N PRO A 28 -27.12 6.50 31.35
CA PRO A 28 -27.57 7.66 30.58
C PRO A 28 -28.41 7.30 29.34
N VAL A 29 -28.38 6.04 28.90
CA VAL A 29 -29.10 5.54 27.72
C VAL A 29 -30.46 4.95 28.10
N THR A 30 -30.47 4.06 29.10
CA THR A 30 -31.69 3.34 29.52
C THR A 30 -32.45 4.05 30.62
N GLY A 31 -31.82 4.98 31.34
CA GLY A 31 -32.41 5.64 32.53
C GLY A 31 -32.48 4.73 33.76
N GLU A 32 -32.03 3.49 33.69
CA GLU A 32 -32.07 2.54 34.78
C GLU A 32 -30.92 2.73 35.77
N VAL A 33 -31.19 2.42 37.05
CA VAL A 33 -30.18 2.48 38.11
C VAL A 33 -29.37 1.18 38.12
N VAL A 34 -28.14 1.25 37.65
CA VAL A 34 -27.19 0.14 37.67
C VAL A 34 -26.43 0.12 39.01
N ARG A 35 -26.30 -1.05 39.62
CA ARG A 35 -25.48 -1.28 40.82
C ARG A 35 -24.27 -2.11 40.48
N THR A 36 -23.09 -1.65 40.93
CA THR A 36 -21.82 -2.35 40.79
C THR A 36 -21.21 -2.64 42.17
N TYR A 37 -20.50 -3.77 42.29
CA TYR A 37 -19.85 -4.19 43.54
C TYR A 37 -18.34 -4.28 43.33
N HIS A 38 -17.59 -3.64 44.22
CA HIS A 38 -16.14 -3.57 44.14
C HIS A 38 -15.52 -4.04 45.47
N THR A 39 -14.36 -4.69 45.36
CA THR A 39 -13.57 -5.06 46.53
C THR A 39 -12.38 -4.11 46.64
N LEU A 40 -12.25 -3.43 47.76
CA LEU A 40 -11.16 -2.53 48.09
C LEU A 40 -10.25 -3.19 49.14
N VAL A 41 -8.96 -2.95 49.11
CA VAL A 41 -8.00 -3.40 50.10
C VAL A 41 -7.58 -2.21 50.97
N ALA A 42 -7.92 -2.27 52.28
CA ALA A 42 -7.59 -1.17 53.19
C ALA A 42 -7.52 -1.70 54.63
N LYS A 43 -6.50 -1.25 55.38
CA LYS A 43 -6.33 -1.65 56.79
C LYS A 43 -7.31 -0.93 57.73
N THR A 44 -7.72 0.29 57.37
CA THR A 44 -8.59 1.12 58.20
C THR A 44 -9.79 1.61 57.39
N GLN A 45 -10.88 1.96 58.06
CA GLN A 45 -12.08 2.50 57.46
C GLN A 45 -11.78 3.80 56.67
N ARG A 46 -10.96 4.69 57.20
CA ARG A 46 -10.55 5.95 56.55
C ARG A 46 -9.76 5.70 55.26
N GLN A 47 -8.93 4.63 55.21
CA GLN A 47 -8.26 4.23 53.97
C GLN A 47 -9.24 3.62 52.95
N ALA A 48 -10.22 2.84 53.42
CA ALA A 48 -11.27 2.27 52.57
C ALA A 48 -12.17 3.38 51.96
N GLU A 49 -12.51 4.39 52.74
CA GLU A 49 -13.24 5.56 52.26
C GLU A 49 -12.45 6.33 51.19
N ARG A 50 -11.15 6.59 51.42
CA ARG A 50 -10.29 7.23 50.42
C ARG A 50 -10.14 6.38 49.15
N ALA A 51 -10.02 5.07 49.28
CA ALA A 51 -9.94 4.15 48.14
C ALA A 51 -11.25 4.11 47.36
N ARG A 52 -12.41 4.16 48.07
CA ARG A 52 -13.74 4.28 47.46
C ARG A 52 -13.88 5.59 46.68
N ASP A 53 -13.48 6.73 47.27
CA ASP A 53 -13.59 8.03 46.65
C ASP A 53 -12.67 8.16 45.43
N ALA A 54 -11.48 7.58 45.50
CA ALA A 54 -10.58 7.46 44.36
C ALA A 54 -11.17 6.58 43.25
N LEU A 55 -11.83 5.47 43.62
CA LEU A 55 -12.52 4.59 42.67
C LEU A 55 -13.72 5.32 42.02
N ILE A 56 -14.50 6.06 42.79
CA ILE A 56 -15.60 6.87 42.24
C ILE A 56 -15.05 7.88 41.23
N LEU A 57 -14.03 8.63 41.61
CA LEU A 57 -13.38 9.60 40.70
C LEU A 57 -12.84 8.95 39.42
N GLU A 58 -12.27 7.75 39.56
CA GLU A 58 -11.79 6.97 38.43
C GLU A 58 -12.94 6.48 37.53
N LEU A 59 -14.04 6.00 38.11
CA LEU A 59 -15.24 5.57 37.41
C LEU A 59 -15.98 6.74 36.75
N GLU A 60 -16.07 7.88 37.41
CA GLU A 60 -16.64 9.10 36.83
C GLU A 60 -15.79 9.62 35.67
N ARG A 61 -14.47 9.57 35.79
CA ARG A 61 -13.54 9.87 34.70
C ARG A 61 -13.59 8.89 33.54
N LYS A 62 -13.87 7.59 33.83
CA LYS A 62 -14.04 6.53 32.82
C LYS A 62 -15.47 6.37 32.34
N GLY A 63 -16.45 6.71 33.20
CA GLY A 63 -17.87 6.34 33.05
C GLY A 63 -18.74 7.35 32.30
N GLY A 64 -18.19 8.43 31.78
CA GLY A 64 -18.94 9.36 30.94
C GLY A 64 -19.13 8.88 29.49
N THR A 65 -18.63 7.70 29.13
CA THR A 65 -18.68 7.18 27.77
C THR A 65 -19.69 6.05 27.61
N VAL A 66 -20.64 6.22 26.69
CA VAL A 66 -21.65 5.23 26.28
C VAL A 66 -21.05 3.87 25.88
N GLY A 67 -19.73 3.82 25.68
CA GLY A 67 -18.97 2.61 25.30
C GLY A 67 -18.42 1.76 26.47
N SER A 68 -18.78 2.03 27.73
CA SER A 68 -18.12 1.38 28.89
C SER A 68 -18.29 -0.16 28.98
N SER A 69 -19.32 -0.73 28.38
CA SER A 69 -19.55 -2.18 28.30
C SER A 69 -19.24 -2.79 26.92
N MET A 70 -19.10 -1.96 25.88
CA MET A 70 -18.89 -2.37 24.50
C MET A 70 -17.53 -3.02 24.32
N SER A 71 -17.48 -4.14 23.62
CA SER A 71 -16.24 -4.78 23.18
C SER A 71 -15.63 -4.08 21.97
N VAL A 72 -14.34 -4.30 21.71
CA VAL A 72 -13.67 -3.82 20.48
C VAL A 72 -14.36 -4.38 19.24
N ARG A 73 -14.86 -5.62 19.27
CA ARG A 73 -15.65 -6.23 18.18
C ARG A 73 -16.87 -5.41 17.85
N GLU A 74 -17.75 -5.18 18.84
CA GLU A 74 -18.98 -4.42 18.67
C GLU A 74 -18.71 -2.98 18.20
N PHE A 75 -17.66 -2.37 18.72
CA PHE A 75 -17.19 -1.06 18.29
C PHE A 75 -16.74 -1.04 16.83
N MET A 76 -15.95 -2.04 16.39
CA MET A 76 -15.53 -2.15 15.01
C MET A 76 -16.69 -2.41 14.06
N ASP A 77 -17.70 -3.18 14.48
CA ASP A 77 -18.92 -3.40 13.69
C ASP A 77 -19.70 -2.08 13.51
N GLN A 78 -19.84 -1.27 14.56
CA GLN A 78 -20.46 0.05 14.46
C GLN A 78 -19.67 0.99 13.54
N PHE A 79 -18.34 0.99 13.66
CA PHE A 79 -17.48 1.79 12.78
C PHE A 79 -17.60 1.36 11.32
N LEU A 80 -17.64 0.06 11.05
CA LEU A 80 -17.83 -0.47 9.70
C LEU A 80 -19.20 -0.08 9.13
N ALA A 81 -20.28 -0.20 9.92
CA ALA A 81 -21.61 0.22 9.51
C ALA A 81 -21.66 1.73 9.19
N TYR A 82 -21.00 2.57 10.01
CA TYR A 82 -20.82 4.00 9.72
C TYR A 82 -20.09 4.24 8.39
N LYS A 83 -19.03 3.48 8.12
CA LYS A 83 -18.27 3.58 6.88
C LYS A 83 -19.07 3.12 5.66
N GLU A 84 -19.83 2.06 5.79
CA GLU A 84 -20.67 1.49 4.73
C GLU A 84 -21.85 2.41 4.38
N GLY A 85 -22.41 3.11 5.38
CA GLY A 85 -23.44 4.13 5.17
C GLY A 85 -22.94 5.44 4.54
N SER A 86 -21.61 5.54 4.28
CA SER A 86 -21.02 6.69 3.62
C SER A 86 -20.89 6.43 2.13
N ASP A 87 -21.61 7.16 1.28
CA ASP A 87 -21.54 7.09 -0.19
C ASP A 87 -20.16 7.40 -0.78
N THR A 88 -19.19 7.80 0.06
CA THR A 88 -17.85 8.19 -0.36
C THR A 88 -16.87 7.03 -0.44
N ILE A 89 -17.23 5.83 0.06
CA ILE A 89 -16.31 4.69 0.18
C ILE A 89 -16.64 3.61 -0.85
N GLU A 90 -15.61 3.22 -1.60
CA GLU A 90 -15.77 2.20 -2.62
C GLU A 90 -15.96 0.79 -2.04
N PRO A 91 -16.77 -0.08 -2.71
CA PRO A 91 -16.99 -1.46 -2.27
C PRO A 91 -15.72 -2.27 -2.00
N SER A 92 -14.67 -2.03 -2.81
CA SER A 92 -13.35 -2.68 -2.62
C SER A 92 -12.65 -2.25 -1.33
N THR A 93 -12.88 -1.01 -0.89
CA THR A 93 -12.32 -0.49 0.37
C THR A 93 -13.08 -1.06 1.57
N VAL A 94 -14.41 -1.13 1.48
CA VAL A 94 -15.27 -1.77 2.51
C VAL A 94 -14.85 -3.22 2.72
N ARG A 95 -14.69 -3.98 1.63
CA ARG A 95 -14.18 -5.36 1.69
C ARG A 95 -12.81 -5.45 2.39
N GLY A 96 -11.90 -4.51 2.11
CA GLY A 96 -10.62 -4.42 2.79
C GLY A 96 -10.78 -4.19 4.29
N TYR A 97 -11.61 -3.23 4.67
CA TYR A 97 -11.90 -2.91 6.07
C TYR A 97 -12.51 -4.08 6.83
N ARG A 98 -13.47 -4.81 6.23
CA ARG A 98 -14.02 -6.03 6.82
C ARG A 98 -12.96 -7.12 7.06
N ALA A 99 -12.02 -7.28 6.12
CA ALA A 99 -10.92 -8.23 6.29
C ALA A 99 -9.95 -7.81 7.42
N GLU A 100 -9.63 -6.53 7.50
CA GLU A 100 -8.78 -5.96 8.55
C GLU A 100 -9.48 -6.01 9.93
N ALA A 101 -10.80 -5.74 9.99
CA ALA A 101 -11.59 -5.83 11.21
C ALA A 101 -11.62 -7.27 11.76
N ARG A 102 -11.75 -8.29 10.89
CA ARG A 102 -11.65 -9.70 11.33
C ARG A 102 -10.29 -10.03 11.95
N GLN A 103 -9.20 -9.42 11.43
CA GLN A 103 -7.87 -9.59 12.05
C GLN A 103 -7.78 -8.91 13.41
N ILE A 104 -8.38 -7.73 13.59
CA ILE A 104 -8.47 -7.06 14.89
C ILE A 104 -9.27 -7.93 15.87
N ASP A 105 -10.42 -8.41 15.41
CA ASP A 105 -11.33 -9.23 16.21
C ASP A 105 -10.69 -10.51 16.74
N SER A 106 -9.89 -11.19 15.91
CA SER A 106 -9.25 -12.46 16.29
C SER A 106 -8.23 -12.34 17.44
N TYR A 107 -7.70 -11.13 17.69
CA TYR A 107 -6.70 -10.92 18.76
C TYR A 107 -7.25 -10.12 19.95
N ILE A 108 -7.94 -9.02 19.67
CA ILE A 108 -8.38 -8.08 20.72
C ILE A 108 -9.89 -7.80 20.70
N GLY A 109 -10.67 -8.53 19.90
CA GLY A 109 -12.11 -8.30 19.76
C GLY A 109 -12.90 -8.41 21.05
N ASN A 110 -12.49 -9.26 21.98
CA ASN A 110 -13.14 -9.46 23.28
C ASN A 110 -12.71 -8.46 24.36
N VAL A 111 -11.73 -7.61 24.09
CA VAL A 111 -11.30 -6.56 25.03
C VAL A 111 -12.41 -5.51 25.10
N ARG A 112 -12.78 -5.06 26.32
CA ARG A 112 -13.72 -3.94 26.44
C ARG A 112 -13.09 -2.66 25.90
N LEU A 113 -13.82 -1.91 25.15
CA LEU A 113 -13.34 -0.68 24.50
C LEU A 113 -12.79 0.33 25.51
N ALA A 114 -13.44 0.46 26.68
CA ALA A 114 -13.02 1.35 27.76
C ALA A 114 -11.68 0.93 28.39
N ASP A 115 -11.36 -0.36 28.38
CA ASP A 115 -10.14 -0.92 28.96
C ASP A 115 -9.01 -1.08 27.95
N LEU A 116 -9.26 -0.84 26.66
CA LEU A 116 -8.26 -0.99 25.61
C LEU A 116 -7.05 -0.09 25.88
N SER A 117 -5.94 -0.72 26.17
CA SER A 117 -4.68 -0.09 26.57
C SER A 117 -3.67 -0.01 25.43
N VAL A 118 -2.63 0.78 25.63
CA VAL A 118 -1.46 0.84 24.74
C VAL A 118 -0.72 -0.51 24.71
N GLU A 119 -0.78 -1.26 25.84
CA GLU A 119 -0.14 -2.57 25.94
C GLU A 119 -0.91 -3.63 25.13
N ASP A 120 -2.25 -3.61 25.15
CA ASP A 120 -3.07 -4.51 24.31
C ASP A 120 -2.77 -4.31 22.82
N VAL A 121 -2.69 -3.06 22.38
CA VAL A 121 -2.35 -2.73 20.98
C VAL A 121 -0.93 -3.20 20.65
N SER A 122 0.01 -3.08 21.58
CA SER A 122 1.41 -3.52 21.38
C SER A 122 1.53 -5.03 21.37
N GLY A 123 0.82 -5.70 22.29
CA GLY A 123 0.72 -7.16 22.38
C GLY A 123 0.17 -7.73 21.08
N TRP A 124 -0.98 -7.25 20.66
CA TRP A 124 -1.61 -7.64 19.40
C TRP A 124 -0.66 -7.56 18.18
N MET A 125 0.04 -6.43 18.01
CA MET A 125 0.97 -6.28 16.89
C MET A 125 2.14 -7.26 16.97
N ARG A 126 2.61 -7.56 18.17
CA ARG A 126 3.69 -8.53 18.45
C ARG A 126 3.23 -9.95 18.13
N ASP A 127 2.02 -10.32 18.58
CA ASP A 127 1.43 -11.63 18.37
C ASP A 127 1.17 -11.90 16.88
N MET A 128 0.64 -10.91 16.14
CA MET A 128 0.56 -11.01 14.67
C MET A 128 1.93 -11.24 14.03
N GLY A 129 2.98 -10.59 14.54
CA GLY A 129 4.35 -10.80 14.06
C GLY A 129 4.86 -12.22 14.37
N ALA A 130 4.56 -12.74 15.55
CA ALA A 130 4.90 -14.11 15.98
C ALA A 130 4.15 -15.16 15.13
N ASP A 131 2.91 -14.89 14.74
CA ASP A 131 2.11 -15.72 13.82
C ASP A 131 2.58 -15.64 12.36
N GLY A 132 3.67 -14.91 12.07
CA GLY A 132 4.28 -14.84 10.75
C GLY A 132 3.70 -13.80 9.79
N TYR A 133 2.85 -12.89 10.28
CA TYR A 133 2.35 -11.80 9.43
C TYR A 133 3.46 -10.81 9.06
N ALA A 134 3.56 -10.51 7.78
CA ALA A 134 4.49 -9.49 7.29
C ALA A 134 4.16 -8.10 7.88
N PRO A 135 5.15 -7.19 8.06
CA PRO A 135 4.95 -5.85 8.61
C PRO A 135 3.82 -5.04 7.93
N LYS A 136 3.64 -5.21 6.61
CA LYS A 136 2.56 -4.57 5.85
C LYS A 136 1.18 -5.09 6.28
N SER A 137 1.06 -6.38 6.59
CA SER A 137 -0.19 -7.01 7.01
C SER A 137 -0.59 -6.61 8.42
N VAL A 138 0.39 -6.35 9.32
CA VAL A 138 0.15 -5.78 10.65
C VAL A 138 -0.21 -4.29 10.57
N SER A 139 0.44 -3.54 9.68
CA SER A 139 0.23 -2.09 9.57
C SER A 139 -1.16 -1.69 9.09
N LYS A 140 -1.82 -2.53 8.28
CA LYS A 140 -3.15 -2.22 7.73
C LYS A 140 -4.23 -2.22 8.80
N PRO A 141 -4.47 -3.32 9.55
CA PRO A 141 -5.47 -3.35 10.60
C PRO A 141 -5.14 -2.36 11.73
N PHE A 142 -3.85 -2.11 12.03
CA PHE A 142 -3.47 -1.05 12.97
C PHE A 142 -3.98 0.33 12.54
N ARG A 143 -3.84 0.68 11.26
CA ARG A 143 -4.35 1.96 10.73
C ARG A 143 -5.86 2.03 10.78
N LEU A 144 -6.55 0.92 10.50
CA LEU A 144 -8.00 0.84 10.59
C LEU A 144 -8.46 1.05 12.04
N LEU A 145 -7.86 0.34 13.01
CA LEU A 145 -8.17 0.52 14.43
C LEU A 145 -7.92 1.96 14.88
N LYS A 146 -6.77 2.53 14.50
CA LYS A 146 -6.45 3.94 14.81
C LYS A 146 -7.49 4.90 14.26
N GLN A 147 -7.98 4.68 13.03
CA GLN A 147 -9.03 5.48 12.40
C GLN A 147 -10.38 5.30 13.12
N ALA A 148 -10.73 4.06 13.48
CA ALA A 148 -11.94 3.75 14.22
C ALA A 148 -11.93 4.43 15.60
N LEU A 149 -10.84 4.31 16.34
CA LEU A 149 -10.70 4.95 17.64
C LEU A 149 -10.76 6.49 17.55
N LYS A 150 -10.20 7.10 16.48
CA LYS A 150 -10.37 8.53 16.24
C LYS A 150 -11.84 8.91 16.01
N TRP A 151 -12.57 8.07 15.28
CA TRP A 151 -14.02 8.26 15.11
C TRP A 151 -14.75 8.07 16.45
N GLY A 152 -14.39 7.05 17.25
CA GLY A 152 -14.96 6.82 18.58
C GLY A 152 -14.76 8.01 19.53
N MET A 153 -13.61 8.68 19.46
CA MET A 153 -13.38 9.93 20.21
C MET A 153 -14.32 11.05 19.74
N ALA A 154 -14.57 11.18 18.43
CA ALA A 154 -15.48 12.17 17.88
C ALA A 154 -16.97 11.86 18.19
N GLN A 155 -17.29 10.64 18.60
CA GLN A 155 -18.61 10.20 19.05
C GLN A 155 -18.72 10.11 20.59
N ASP A 156 -17.72 10.61 21.32
CA ASP A 156 -17.65 10.56 22.79
C ASP A 156 -17.73 9.14 23.39
N LEU A 157 -17.41 8.11 22.57
CA LEU A 157 -17.37 6.71 23.01
C LEU A 157 -16.13 6.38 23.83
N ILE A 158 -15.03 7.09 23.58
CA ILE A 158 -13.74 6.97 24.28
C ILE A 158 -13.08 8.33 24.43
N THR A 159 -12.25 8.49 25.46
CA THR A 159 -11.56 9.77 25.76
C THR A 159 -10.16 9.85 25.17
N LYS A 160 -9.55 8.72 24.82
CA LYS A 160 -8.17 8.67 24.28
C LYS A 160 -8.00 7.53 23.28
N ASN A 161 -7.06 7.70 22.35
CA ASN A 161 -6.72 6.69 21.37
C ASN A 161 -5.38 6.03 21.71
N PRO A 162 -5.35 4.78 22.20
CA PRO A 162 -4.10 4.09 22.54
C PRO A 162 -3.15 3.89 21.34
N CYS A 163 -3.68 3.88 20.10
CA CYS A 163 -2.86 3.79 18.90
C CYS A 163 -2.00 5.05 18.63
N ASP A 164 -2.26 6.19 19.28
CA ASP A 164 -1.47 7.41 19.08
C ASP A 164 -0.08 7.30 19.71
N PHE A 165 0.08 6.45 20.71
CA PHE A 165 1.34 6.22 21.42
C PHE A 165 2.18 5.10 20.81
N ARG A 166 1.75 4.51 19.70
CA ARG A 166 2.44 3.41 19.01
C ARG A 166 2.54 3.66 17.51
N LYS A 167 3.55 3.04 16.93
CA LYS A 167 3.75 3.03 15.48
C LYS A 167 3.70 1.59 14.99
N PRO A 168 3.07 1.34 13.85
CA PRO A 168 3.10 0.01 13.25
C PRO A 168 4.54 -0.35 12.84
N PRO A 169 4.83 -1.65 12.65
CA PRO A 169 6.12 -2.11 12.18
C PRO A 169 6.53 -1.39 10.88
N ARG A 170 7.80 -1.00 10.80
CA ARG A 170 8.33 -0.36 9.58
C ARG A 170 8.35 -1.37 8.44
N ARG A 171 7.90 -0.93 7.29
CA ARG A 171 8.05 -1.68 6.05
C ARG A 171 9.46 -1.46 5.51
N ALA A 172 10.21 -2.54 5.23
CA ALA A 172 11.38 -2.44 4.39
C ALA A 172 10.96 -1.96 2.99
N ARG A 173 11.72 -1.06 2.39
CA ARG A 173 11.51 -0.64 1.00
C ARG A 173 11.76 -1.86 0.12
N THR A 174 10.76 -2.30 -0.62
CA THR A 174 10.93 -3.34 -1.63
C THR A 174 11.39 -2.64 -2.91
N PRO A 175 12.52 -3.02 -3.50
CA PRO A 175 12.93 -2.49 -4.79
C PRO A 175 11.84 -2.70 -5.84
N ILE A 176 11.79 -1.79 -6.81
CA ILE A 176 10.85 -1.90 -7.92
C ILE A 176 11.33 -3.02 -8.83
N ASN A 177 10.44 -3.98 -9.08
CA ASN A 177 10.72 -5.11 -9.96
C ASN A 177 10.36 -4.73 -11.40
N ALA A 178 11.27 -4.07 -12.12
CA ALA A 178 11.13 -3.79 -13.53
C ALA A 178 11.85 -4.88 -14.35
N LEU A 179 11.18 -5.43 -15.35
CA LEU A 179 11.73 -6.50 -16.19
C LEU A 179 12.88 -5.96 -17.05
N PRO A 180 14.05 -6.64 -17.09
CA PRO A 180 15.13 -6.37 -18.01
C PRO A 180 14.69 -6.49 -19.48
N ARG A 181 15.47 -5.94 -20.41
CA ARG A 181 15.14 -5.90 -21.84
C ARG A 181 14.90 -7.31 -22.41
N GLU A 182 15.78 -8.25 -22.10
CA GLU A 182 15.72 -9.63 -22.56
C GLU A 182 14.45 -10.34 -22.09
N GLU A 183 14.10 -10.15 -20.82
CA GLU A 183 12.88 -10.72 -20.24
C GLU A 183 11.60 -10.11 -20.83
N ARG A 184 11.60 -8.80 -21.12
CA ARG A 184 10.47 -8.13 -21.79
C ARG A 184 10.24 -8.70 -23.19
N THR A 185 11.32 -8.86 -23.99
CA THR A 185 11.23 -9.42 -25.33
C THR A 185 10.71 -10.85 -25.29
N ARG A 186 11.28 -11.68 -24.43
CA ARG A 186 10.86 -13.07 -24.22
C ARG A 186 9.39 -13.15 -23.75
N MET A 187 8.98 -12.27 -22.84
CA MET A 187 7.58 -12.22 -22.36
C MET A 187 6.61 -11.89 -23.48
N LEU A 188 6.91 -10.91 -24.32
CA LEU A 188 6.08 -10.54 -25.48
C LEU A 188 5.98 -11.67 -26.51
N GLU A 189 7.06 -12.39 -26.77
CA GLU A 189 7.05 -13.55 -27.67
C GLU A 189 6.17 -14.68 -27.15
N LEU A 190 6.26 -14.97 -25.85
CA LEU A 190 5.45 -15.99 -25.19
C LEU A 190 3.99 -15.55 -25.02
N ALA A 191 3.72 -14.27 -24.80
CA ALA A 191 2.37 -13.72 -24.67
C ALA A 191 1.50 -13.97 -25.92
N ARG A 192 2.09 -13.96 -27.10
CA ARG A 192 1.40 -14.24 -28.39
C ARG A 192 0.83 -15.66 -28.46
N ARG A 193 1.39 -16.60 -27.71
CA ARG A 193 0.97 -18.00 -27.63
C ARG A 193 0.28 -18.33 -26.31
N ALA A 194 0.10 -17.35 -25.43
CA ALA A 194 -0.45 -17.53 -24.12
C ALA A 194 -1.94 -17.95 -24.17
N GLN A 195 -2.31 -18.83 -23.24
CA GLN A 195 -3.70 -19.20 -23.03
C GLN A 195 -4.13 -18.82 -21.60
N PRO A 196 -5.34 -18.29 -21.45
CA PRO A 196 -6.30 -17.92 -22.50
C PRO A 196 -5.81 -16.72 -23.33
N ALA A 197 -6.20 -16.66 -24.59
CA ALA A 197 -5.75 -15.64 -25.55
C ALA A 197 -5.90 -14.17 -25.05
N PRO A 198 -6.98 -13.78 -24.32
CA PRO A 198 -7.10 -12.45 -23.74
C PRO A 198 -5.96 -12.05 -22.80
N MET A 199 -5.32 -13.03 -22.13
CA MET A 199 -4.18 -12.77 -21.24
C MET A 199 -2.96 -12.25 -22.01
N GLY A 200 -2.66 -12.82 -23.18
CA GLY A 200 -1.55 -12.35 -24.03
C GLY A 200 -1.74 -10.89 -24.42
N ILE A 201 -2.96 -10.51 -24.83
CA ILE A 201 -3.30 -9.12 -25.16
C ILE A 201 -3.15 -8.21 -23.92
N ALA A 202 -3.57 -8.68 -22.76
CA ALA A 202 -3.44 -7.93 -21.52
C ALA A 202 -1.98 -7.65 -21.15
N ILE A 203 -1.07 -8.61 -21.39
CA ILE A 203 0.37 -8.46 -21.20
C ILE A 203 0.92 -7.39 -22.14
N GLU A 204 0.60 -7.47 -23.45
CA GLU A 204 1.06 -6.49 -24.44
C GLU A 204 0.55 -5.08 -24.11
N LEU A 205 -0.74 -4.94 -23.78
CA LEU A 205 -1.32 -3.67 -23.35
C LEU A 205 -0.62 -3.11 -22.11
N ALA A 206 -0.42 -3.92 -21.09
CA ALA A 206 0.19 -3.46 -19.84
C ALA A 206 1.65 -3.00 -20.04
N LEU A 207 2.44 -3.73 -20.84
CA LEU A 207 3.83 -3.37 -21.15
C LEU A 207 3.94 -2.14 -22.07
N ALA A 208 2.98 -1.92 -22.97
CA ALA A 208 3.02 -0.81 -23.92
C ALA A 208 2.38 0.48 -23.41
N THR A 209 1.52 0.41 -22.36
CA THR A 209 0.71 1.57 -21.92
C THR A 209 0.83 1.84 -20.42
N GLY A 210 1.38 0.91 -19.65
CA GLY A 210 1.45 1.02 -18.18
C GLY A 210 0.10 1.03 -17.46
N MET A 211 -0.99 0.60 -18.11
CA MET A 211 -2.32 0.55 -17.50
C MET A 211 -2.36 -0.38 -16.28
N ARG A 212 -3.22 -0.05 -15.32
CA ARG A 212 -3.53 -0.95 -14.19
C ARG A 212 -4.34 -2.16 -14.68
N ARG A 213 -4.19 -3.29 -14.02
CA ARG A 213 -4.93 -4.54 -14.35
C ARG A 213 -6.44 -4.31 -14.52
N GLY A 214 -7.06 -3.57 -13.59
CA GLY A 214 -8.49 -3.26 -13.66
C GLY A 214 -8.87 -2.34 -14.83
N GLU A 215 -7.97 -1.44 -15.24
CA GLU A 215 -8.14 -0.58 -16.42
C GLU A 215 -8.10 -1.41 -17.72
N VAL A 216 -7.08 -2.28 -17.84
CA VAL A 216 -6.93 -3.18 -19.00
C VAL A 216 -8.15 -4.07 -19.16
N CYS A 217 -8.70 -4.64 -18.06
CA CYS A 217 -9.89 -5.47 -18.11
C CYS A 217 -11.18 -4.67 -18.46
N ALA A 218 -11.20 -3.36 -18.21
CA ALA A 218 -12.36 -2.52 -18.44
C ALA A 218 -12.44 -1.91 -19.83
N LEU A 219 -11.39 -2.08 -20.66
CA LEU A 219 -11.34 -1.52 -22.03
C LEU A 219 -12.42 -2.10 -22.92
N ARG A 220 -13.07 -1.23 -23.68
CA ARG A 220 -14.04 -1.53 -24.71
C ARG A 220 -13.53 -1.13 -26.09
N TRP A 221 -14.17 -1.63 -27.14
CA TRP A 221 -13.79 -1.25 -28.49
C TRP A 221 -14.02 0.25 -28.79
N SER A 222 -14.98 0.88 -28.12
CA SER A 222 -15.22 2.32 -28.21
C SER A 222 -14.10 3.18 -27.63
N ASP A 223 -13.24 2.60 -26.77
CA ASP A 223 -12.09 3.30 -26.19
C ASP A 223 -10.90 3.39 -27.17
N LEU A 224 -10.91 2.59 -28.24
CA LEU A 224 -9.91 2.60 -29.31
C LEU A 224 -10.31 3.56 -30.39
N SER A 225 -9.55 4.62 -30.59
CA SER A 225 -9.75 5.62 -31.63
C SER A 225 -9.00 5.25 -32.91
N ASP A 226 -9.51 5.73 -34.06
CA ASP A 226 -8.91 5.45 -35.39
C ASP A 226 -7.55 6.15 -35.60
N ASP A 227 -7.26 7.19 -34.79
CA ASP A 227 -5.97 7.89 -34.80
C ASP A 227 -4.84 7.10 -34.09
N GLY A 228 -5.13 5.87 -33.59
CA GLY A 228 -4.17 5.03 -32.94
C GLY A 228 -3.96 5.38 -31.45
N THR A 229 -4.96 5.99 -30.81
CA THR A 229 -4.97 6.26 -29.38
C THR A 229 -5.99 5.37 -28.66
N ILE A 230 -5.78 5.16 -27.35
CA ILE A 230 -6.74 4.47 -26.49
C ILE A 230 -7.05 5.33 -25.25
N THR A 231 -8.34 5.47 -24.94
CA THR A 231 -8.81 6.26 -23.81
C THR A 231 -9.09 5.37 -22.60
N VAL A 232 -8.44 5.66 -21.50
CA VAL A 232 -8.67 5.00 -20.21
C VAL A 232 -9.63 5.86 -19.40
N SER A 233 -10.90 5.46 -19.34
CA SER A 233 -11.97 6.21 -18.66
C SER A 233 -12.62 5.41 -17.52
N ARG A 234 -12.29 4.14 -17.36
CA ARG A 234 -12.90 3.26 -16.33
C ARG A 234 -11.94 2.18 -15.88
N ALA A 235 -12.27 1.54 -14.77
CA ALA A 235 -11.55 0.36 -14.28
C ALA A 235 -12.53 -0.64 -13.67
N LEU A 236 -12.17 -1.91 -13.61
CA LEU A 236 -12.91 -2.90 -12.83
C LEU A 236 -12.34 -2.96 -11.41
N GLY A 237 -13.20 -2.75 -10.43
CA GLY A 237 -12.97 -3.01 -9.02
C GLY A 237 -13.52 -4.35 -8.59
N ASN A 238 -13.06 -4.88 -7.45
CA ASN A 238 -13.56 -6.13 -6.87
C ASN A 238 -14.19 -5.84 -5.50
N GLY A 239 -15.49 -6.08 -5.36
CA GLY A 239 -16.27 -5.97 -4.13
C GLY A 239 -16.77 -7.32 -3.64
N ASP A 240 -17.62 -7.34 -2.60
CA ASP A 240 -18.18 -8.58 -2.04
C ASP A 240 -19.17 -9.25 -3.01
N GLY A 241 -19.86 -8.48 -3.86
CA GLY A 241 -20.76 -8.97 -4.91
C GLY A 241 -20.08 -9.36 -6.22
N GLY A 242 -18.73 -9.40 -6.27
CA GLY A 242 -17.96 -9.64 -7.48
C GLY A 242 -17.26 -8.40 -8.00
N PHE A 243 -17.00 -8.34 -9.30
CA PHE A 243 -16.41 -7.15 -9.90
C PHE A 243 -17.49 -6.12 -10.30
N TYR A 244 -17.13 -4.85 -10.26
CA TYR A 244 -17.97 -3.72 -10.65
C TYR A 244 -17.16 -2.73 -11.48
N VAL A 245 -17.86 -1.98 -12.34
CA VAL A 245 -17.24 -0.89 -13.11
C VAL A 245 -17.03 0.29 -12.17
N LYS A 246 -15.82 0.77 -12.11
CA LYS A 246 -15.38 1.88 -11.31
C LYS A 246 -15.15 3.08 -12.21
N GLU A 247 -15.87 4.15 -11.94
CA GLU A 247 -15.62 5.43 -12.58
C GLU A 247 -14.39 6.13 -11.97
N PRO A 248 -13.69 6.97 -12.74
CA PRO A 248 -12.57 7.71 -12.23
C PRO A 248 -12.98 8.66 -11.12
N LYS A 249 -12.28 8.62 -9.97
CA LYS A 249 -12.54 9.54 -8.85
C LYS A 249 -12.24 11.01 -9.16
N THR A 250 -11.41 11.27 -10.16
CA THR A 250 -10.98 12.61 -10.57
C THR A 250 -10.86 12.67 -12.08
N GLY A 251 -11.10 13.84 -12.66
CA GLY A 251 -10.92 14.07 -14.11
C GLY A 251 -9.50 13.76 -14.59
N SER A 252 -8.49 13.89 -13.73
CA SER A 252 -7.10 13.53 -14.04
C SER A 252 -6.84 12.01 -14.18
N SER A 253 -7.80 11.18 -13.83
CA SER A 253 -7.70 9.72 -14.03
C SER A 253 -8.13 9.29 -15.44
N VAL A 254 -8.89 10.11 -16.15
CA VAL A 254 -9.21 9.92 -17.57
C VAL A 254 -8.01 10.40 -18.37
N ARG A 255 -7.49 9.54 -19.23
CA ARG A 255 -6.33 9.84 -20.04
C ARG A 255 -6.37 9.11 -21.37
N THR A 256 -5.83 9.74 -22.42
CA THR A 256 -5.65 9.14 -23.74
C THR A 256 -4.17 8.79 -23.91
N ILE A 257 -3.90 7.58 -24.34
CA ILE A 257 -2.56 7.02 -24.51
C ILE A 257 -2.35 6.67 -25.97
N PRO A 258 -1.32 7.22 -26.65
CA PRO A 258 -0.92 6.76 -27.97
C PRO A 258 -0.45 5.31 -27.93
N LEU A 259 -0.90 4.51 -28.87
CA LEU A 259 -0.48 3.12 -29.00
C LEU A 259 0.75 3.02 -29.92
N THR A 260 1.59 2.03 -29.67
CA THR A 260 2.62 1.67 -30.64
C THR A 260 1.96 1.21 -31.94
N LYS A 261 2.62 1.43 -33.07
CA LYS A 261 2.12 1.02 -34.39
C LYS A 261 1.70 -0.45 -34.42
N HIS A 262 2.51 -1.32 -33.79
CA HIS A 262 2.23 -2.76 -33.70
C HIS A 262 0.93 -3.03 -32.94
N LEU A 263 0.78 -2.47 -31.74
CA LEU A 263 -0.39 -2.69 -30.89
C LEU A 263 -1.67 -2.14 -31.53
N ASN A 264 -1.60 -0.96 -32.13
CA ASN A 264 -2.73 -0.39 -32.87
C ASN A 264 -3.16 -1.28 -34.03
N THR A 265 -2.21 -1.78 -34.85
CA THR A 265 -2.49 -2.69 -35.95
C THR A 265 -3.14 -3.99 -35.46
N MET A 266 -2.63 -4.57 -34.41
CA MET A 266 -3.15 -5.80 -33.81
C MET A 266 -4.58 -5.61 -33.28
N LEU A 267 -4.84 -4.57 -32.49
CA LEU A 267 -6.18 -4.30 -31.96
C LEU A 267 -7.19 -3.96 -33.06
N SER A 268 -6.81 -3.14 -34.04
CA SER A 268 -7.68 -2.82 -35.19
C SER A 268 -8.01 -4.04 -36.05
N ALA A 269 -7.07 -4.98 -36.23
CA ALA A 269 -7.33 -6.24 -36.91
C ALA A 269 -8.35 -7.10 -36.15
N ARG A 270 -8.19 -7.21 -34.83
CA ARG A 270 -9.12 -7.97 -33.96
C ARG A 270 -10.53 -7.34 -33.94
N ARG A 271 -10.62 -5.99 -33.93
CA ARG A 271 -11.91 -5.31 -34.01
C ARG A 271 -12.63 -5.64 -35.32
N ARG A 272 -11.93 -5.53 -36.48
CA ARG A 272 -12.48 -5.90 -37.76
C ARG A 272 -12.93 -7.35 -37.84
N ASP A 273 -12.15 -8.28 -37.25
CA ASP A 273 -12.51 -9.69 -37.15
C ASP A 273 -13.78 -9.88 -36.32
N ALA A 274 -13.88 -9.24 -35.17
CA ALA A 274 -15.06 -9.30 -34.32
C ALA A 274 -16.31 -8.72 -35.05
N GLU A 275 -16.15 -7.64 -35.75
CA GLU A 275 -17.23 -7.00 -36.59
C GLU A 275 -17.66 -7.93 -37.75
N ARG A 276 -16.71 -8.60 -38.40
CA ARG A 276 -17.00 -9.58 -39.47
C ARG A 276 -17.79 -10.76 -38.90
N VAL A 277 -17.34 -11.36 -37.81
CA VAL A 277 -18.04 -12.49 -37.19
C VAL A 277 -19.45 -12.10 -36.73
N ALA A 278 -19.63 -10.92 -36.14
CA ALA A 278 -20.94 -10.42 -35.72
C ALA A 278 -21.91 -10.28 -36.95
N ARG A 279 -21.41 -9.72 -38.05
CA ARG A 279 -22.19 -9.63 -39.31
C ARG A 279 -22.55 -10.99 -39.87
N GLU A 280 -21.63 -11.93 -39.91
CA GLU A 280 -21.88 -13.32 -40.37
C GLU A 280 -22.94 -14.01 -39.51
N MET A 281 -23.01 -13.69 -38.22
CA MET A 281 -24.02 -14.21 -37.29
C MET A 281 -25.34 -13.41 -37.29
N GLY A 282 -25.43 -12.34 -38.09
CA GLY A 282 -26.63 -11.47 -38.18
C GLY A 282 -26.89 -10.66 -36.91
N VAL A 283 -25.86 -10.42 -36.08
CA VAL A 283 -25.96 -9.64 -34.83
C VAL A 283 -25.10 -8.38 -34.88
N SER A 284 -25.50 -7.36 -34.12
CA SER A 284 -24.62 -6.19 -33.90
C SER A 284 -23.49 -6.55 -32.93
N LEU A 285 -22.27 -6.10 -33.22
CA LEU A 285 -21.15 -6.24 -32.29
C LEU A 285 -21.42 -5.47 -30.98
N GLY A 286 -22.15 -4.35 -31.04
CA GLY A 286 -22.30 -3.43 -29.93
C GLY A 286 -20.97 -2.83 -29.49
N ASP A 287 -20.79 -2.68 -28.16
CA ASP A 287 -19.53 -2.19 -27.58
C ASP A 287 -19.00 -3.17 -26.50
N PRO A 288 -18.56 -4.38 -26.90
CA PRO A 288 -18.05 -5.37 -25.97
C PRO A 288 -16.65 -5.00 -25.47
N TYR A 289 -16.22 -5.71 -24.41
CA TYR A 289 -14.89 -5.57 -23.85
C TYR A 289 -13.81 -6.14 -24.79
N ILE A 290 -12.68 -5.45 -24.92
CA ILE A 290 -11.53 -5.92 -25.71
C ILE A 290 -11.01 -7.27 -25.19
N LEU A 291 -11.02 -7.44 -23.85
CA LEU A 291 -10.68 -8.66 -23.16
C LEU A 291 -11.93 -9.44 -22.71
N GLY A 292 -12.98 -9.45 -23.52
CA GLY A 292 -14.18 -10.25 -23.24
C GLY A 292 -13.87 -11.73 -23.14
N THR A 293 -14.69 -12.49 -22.42
CA THR A 293 -14.56 -13.94 -22.33
C THR A 293 -14.92 -14.57 -23.68
N GLN A 294 -14.41 -15.78 -23.96
CA GLN A 294 -14.72 -16.49 -25.21
C GLN A 294 -16.22 -16.84 -25.32
N GLU A 295 -16.84 -17.12 -24.16
CA GLU A 295 -18.25 -17.55 -24.08
C GLU A 295 -19.21 -16.34 -24.15
N GLU A 296 -18.82 -15.21 -23.58
CA GLU A 296 -19.67 -14.03 -23.49
C GLU A 296 -18.82 -12.76 -23.64
N LYS A 297 -18.72 -12.24 -24.87
CA LYS A 297 -17.91 -11.03 -25.17
C LYS A 297 -18.40 -9.77 -24.45
N SER A 298 -19.65 -9.75 -23.98
CA SER A 298 -20.23 -8.73 -23.15
C SER A 298 -19.69 -8.72 -21.70
N ARG A 299 -19.12 -9.85 -21.23
CA ARG A 299 -18.48 -9.94 -19.91
C ARG A 299 -17.00 -9.63 -19.99
N PRO A 300 -16.49 -8.75 -19.11
CA PRO A 300 -15.07 -8.44 -19.08
C PRO A 300 -14.29 -9.64 -18.50
N TYR A 301 -13.03 -9.74 -18.86
CA TYR A 301 -12.12 -10.65 -18.17
C TYR A 301 -11.97 -10.22 -16.71
N ASN A 302 -12.26 -11.16 -15.80
CA ASN A 302 -12.19 -10.87 -14.36
C ASN A 302 -10.76 -10.47 -13.95
N PRO A 303 -10.55 -9.28 -13.35
CA PRO A 303 -9.20 -8.83 -12.97
C PRO A 303 -8.49 -9.77 -11.99
N THR A 304 -9.23 -10.43 -11.09
CA THR A 304 -8.64 -11.42 -10.16
C THR A 304 -8.18 -12.66 -10.89
N GLN A 305 -8.98 -13.14 -11.86
CA GLN A 305 -8.63 -14.29 -12.68
C GLN A 305 -7.43 -13.96 -13.57
N LEU A 306 -7.41 -12.81 -14.24
CA LEU A 306 -6.24 -12.35 -15.00
C LEU A 306 -4.96 -12.36 -14.16
N GLY A 307 -5.05 -11.93 -12.90
CA GLY A 307 -3.90 -11.97 -11.98
C GLY A 307 -3.42 -13.39 -11.66
N LYS A 308 -4.34 -14.36 -11.54
CA LYS A 308 -4.00 -15.78 -11.32
C LYS A 308 -3.41 -16.41 -12.57
N ASP A 309 -4.00 -16.17 -13.73
CA ASP A 309 -3.54 -16.72 -15.00
C ASP A 309 -2.17 -16.15 -15.36
N PHE A 310 -1.94 -14.87 -15.12
CA PHE A 310 -0.62 -14.26 -15.26
C PHE A 310 0.42 -14.85 -14.31
N ALA A 311 0.07 -15.09 -13.04
CA ALA A 311 0.97 -15.74 -12.10
C ALA A 311 1.32 -17.18 -12.52
N ALA A 312 0.35 -17.93 -13.05
CA ALA A 312 0.58 -19.26 -13.61
C ALA A 312 1.47 -19.19 -14.85
N PHE A 313 1.23 -18.25 -15.76
CA PHE A 313 2.08 -17.98 -16.92
C PHE A 313 3.52 -17.65 -16.50
N CYS A 314 3.72 -16.77 -15.54
CA CYS A 314 5.04 -16.42 -15.01
C CYS A 314 5.75 -17.65 -14.43
N LYS A 315 5.06 -18.43 -13.60
CA LYS A 315 5.61 -19.64 -13.00
C LYS A 315 6.03 -20.68 -14.06
N MET A 316 5.21 -20.89 -15.08
CA MET A 316 5.47 -21.84 -16.17
C MET A 316 6.69 -21.43 -17.00
N ASN A 317 6.89 -20.12 -17.18
CA ASN A 317 7.92 -19.57 -18.05
C ASN A 317 9.14 -19.00 -17.28
N GLY A 318 9.21 -19.17 -15.96
CA GLY A 318 10.35 -18.76 -15.14
C GLY A 318 10.51 -17.24 -14.97
N PHE A 319 9.39 -16.48 -15.00
CA PHE A 319 9.39 -15.06 -14.67
C PHE A 319 9.08 -14.84 -13.18
N SER A 320 9.79 -13.92 -12.55
CA SER A 320 9.57 -13.53 -11.15
C SER A 320 8.96 -12.14 -11.07
N CYS A 321 7.73 -11.97 -11.58
CA CYS A 321 7.03 -10.68 -11.56
C CYS A 321 5.52 -10.84 -11.37
N THR A 322 4.87 -9.76 -10.94
CA THR A 322 3.43 -9.62 -10.86
C THR A 322 2.90 -8.83 -12.05
N PHE A 323 1.59 -8.89 -12.32
CA PHE A 323 0.98 -8.07 -13.38
C PHE A 323 1.19 -6.56 -13.16
N HIS A 324 1.34 -6.12 -11.91
CA HIS A 324 1.62 -4.72 -11.59
C HIS A 324 3.06 -4.31 -11.95
N ASP A 325 3.99 -5.25 -11.95
CA ASP A 325 5.39 -5.00 -12.31
C ASP A 325 5.55 -4.68 -13.80
N LEU A 326 4.58 -5.09 -14.66
CA LEU A 326 4.54 -4.67 -16.08
C LEU A 326 4.35 -3.15 -16.19
N ARG A 327 3.54 -2.56 -15.31
CA ARG A 327 3.38 -1.11 -15.23
C ARG A 327 4.63 -0.43 -14.68
N HIS A 328 5.29 -1.02 -13.70
CA HIS A 328 6.60 -0.54 -13.23
C HIS A 328 7.64 -0.59 -14.34
N THR A 329 7.65 -1.67 -15.10
CA THR A 329 8.53 -1.84 -16.27
C THR A 329 8.28 -0.75 -17.31
N PHE A 330 7.02 -0.47 -17.66
CA PHE A 330 6.66 0.62 -18.57
C PHE A 330 7.17 1.97 -18.06
N ALA A 331 6.93 2.28 -16.77
CA ALA A 331 7.39 3.53 -16.19
C ALA A 331 8.92 3.68 -16.24
N THR A 332 9.64 2.60 -15.89
CA THR A 332 11.11 2.58 -15.96
C THR A 332 11.61 2.78 -17.40
N MET A 333 10.94 2.14 -18.38
CA MET A 333 11.26 2.33 -19.80
C MET A 333 11.07 3.76 -20.27
N MET A 334 9.96 4.40 -19.89
CA MET A 334 9.68 5.80 -20.25
C MET A 334 10.74 6.73 -19.65
N ILE A 335 11.10 6.53 -18.39
CA ILE A 335 12.15 7.31 -17.70
C ILE A 335 13.51 7.09 -18.37
N ALA A 336 13.88 5.83 -18.63
CA ALA A 336 15.13 5.49 -19.34
C ALA A 336 15.16 6.06 -20.77
N GLY A 337 14.00 6.19 -21.42
CA GLY A 337 13.84 6.87 -22.72
C GLY A 337 13.95 8.39 -22.65
N GLY A 338 14.15 8.97 -21.46
CA GLY A 338 14.31 10.43 -21.28
C GLY A 338 13.02 11.20 -21.06
N CYS A 339 11.89 10.52 -20.83
CA CYS A 339 10.65 11.20 -20.47
C CYS A 339 10.74 11.76 -19.04
N ASP A 340 10.30 12.99 -18.86
CA ASP A 340 10.25 13.60 -17.53
C ASP A 340 9.21 12.92 -16.62
N VAL A 341 9.42 13.02 -15.29
CA VAL A 341 8.62 12.34 -14.28
C VAL A 341 7.16 12.76 -14.29
N ARG A 342 6.84 14.02 -14.65
CA ARG A 342 5.46 14.51 -14.72
C ARG A 342 4.73 13.89 -15.91
N THR A 343 5.37 13.84 -17.08
CA THR A 343 4.85 13.18 -18.27
C THR A 343 4.57 11.70 -17.97
N VAL A 344 5.50 10.98 -17.36
CA VAL A 344 5.31 9.58 -16.96
C VAL A 344 4.15 9.45 -15.96
N ALA A 345 4.07 10.33 -14.95
CA ALA A 345 2.98 10.32 -13.97
C ALA A 345 1.61 10.54 -14.64
N SER A 346 1.54 11.44 -15.63
CA SER A 346 0.34 11.71 -16.43
C SER A 346 -0.11 10.48 -17.23
N TYR A 347 0.81 9.84 -17.97
CA TYR A 347 0.54 8.59 -18.70
C TYR A 347 0.03 7.48 -17.78
N LEU A 348 0.63 7.37 -16.60
CA LEU A 348 0.22 6.38 -15.62
C LEU A 348 -1.09 6.75 -14.93
N GLY A 349 -1.53 7.99 -14.95
CA GLY A 349 -2.67 8.46 -14.15
C GLY A 349 -2.37 8.33 -12.64
N HIS A 350 -1.19 8.82 -12.20
CA HIS A 350 -0.85 8.94 -10.79
C HIS A 350 -1.42 10.24 -10.23
N ALA A 351 -2.15 10.13 -9.11
CA ALA A 351 -2.69 11.30 -8.41
C ALA A 351 -1.58 12.18 -7.79
N SER A 352 -0.38 11.62 -7.57
CA SER A 352 0.78 12.33 -7.05
C SER A 352 2.04 11.93 -7.82
N VAL A 353 2.85 12.92 -8.17
CA VAL A 353 4.16 12.72 -8.82
C VAL A 353 5.13 11.94 -7.93
N SER A 354 4.96 12.02 -6.58
CA SER A 354 5.80 11.28 -5.63
C SER A 354 5.78 9.76 -5.86
N MET A 355 4.67 9.20 -6.34
CA MET A 355 4.58 7.78 -6.70
C MET A 355 5.49 7.40 -7.87
N THR A 356 5.76 8.34 -8.77
CA THR A 356 6.65 8.14 -9.92
C THR A 356 8.10 8.44 -9.53
N GLN A 357 8.34 9.34 -8.57
CA GLN A 357 9.68 9.62 -8.05
C GLN A 357 10.31 8.40 -7.37
N ASP A 358 9.49 7.56 -6.70
CA ASP A 358 9.97 6.30 -6.13
C ASP A 358 10.51 5.35 -7.22
N ILE A 359 9.90 5.37 -8.42
CA ILE A 359 10.35 4.60 -9.58
C ILE A 359 11.68 5.18 -10.11
N TYR A 360 11.78 6.51 -10.18
CA TYR A 360 12.99 7.19 -10.64
C TYR A 360 14.21 6.90 -9.76
N ALA A 361 14.03 6.77 -8.45
CA ALA A 361 15.13 6.48 -7.52
C ALA A 361 15.76 5.09 -7.73
N ASP A 362 14.97 4.14 -8.28
CA ASP A 362 15.41 2.77 -8.56
C ASP A 362 15.77 2.55 -10.06
N VAL A 363 15.91 3.64 -10.85
CA VAL A 363 16.31 3.55 -12.27
C VAL A 363 17.72 2.98 -12.39
N ASP A 364 17.85 2.08 -13.35
CA ASP A 364 19.06 1.40 -13.76
C ASP A 364 20.29 2.33 -13.84
N PRO A 365 21.43 1.94 -13.27
CA PRO A 365 22.68 2.68 -13.39
C PRO A 365 23.07 3.06 -14.82
N ASP A 366 22.76 2.19 -15.81
CA ASP A 366 23.04 2.45 -17.22
C ASP A 366 22.19 3.60 -17.77
N ALA A 367 20.93 3.73 -17.34
CA ALA A 367 20.08 4.87 -17.72
C ALA A 367 20.59 6.19 -17.09
N LYS A 368 21.16 6.13 -15.88
CA LYS A 368 21.80 7.29 -15.25
C LYS A 368 23.06 7.72 -16.01
N ARG A 369 23.86 6.74 -16.46
CA ARG A 369 25.05 6.99 -17.27
C ARG A 369 24.69 7.62 -18.61
N ALA A 370 23.72 7.03 -19.34
CA ALA A 370 23.23 7.59 -20.58
C ALA A 370 22.64 9.00 -20.48
N ALA A 371 22.09 9.36 -19.30
CA ALA A 371 21.64 10.72 -19.03
C ALA A 371 22.83 11.68 -18.82
N VAL A 372 23.90 11.24 -18.18
CA VAL A 372 25.14 12.02 -18.03
C VAL A 372 25.83 12.19 -19.40
N ASP A 373 25.87 11.14 -20.22
CA ASP A 373 26.45 11.21 -21.56
C ASP A 373 25.69 12.24 -22.43
N LYS A 374 24.36 12.27 -22.37
CA LYS A 374 23.55 13.31 -23.07
C LYS A 374 23.84 14.71 -22.57
N VAL A 375 24.15 14.90 -21.30
CA VAL A 375 24.56 16.20 -20.77
C VAL A 375 25.95 16.56 -21.31
N ALA A 376 26.87 15.62 -21.34
CA ALA A 376 28.20 15.81 -21.94
C ALA A 376 28.09 16.20 -23.43
N ASP A 377 27.24 15.51 -24.21
CA ASP A 377 26.97 15.80 -25.62
C ASP A 377 26.32 17.18 -25.86
N SER A 378 25.72 17.78 -24.83
CA SER A 378 25.11 19.11 -24.91
C SER A 378 26.12 20.26 -24.77
N PHE A 379 27.34 19.96 -24.37
CA PHE A 379 28.44 20.93 -24.39
C PHE A 379 29.12 20.87 -25.77
N ASP A 380 29.22 21.99 -26.47
CA ASP A 380 29.96 22.12 -27.74
C ASP A 380 31.48 21.98 -27.57
N VAL A 381 31.95 21.41 -26.47
CA VAL A 381 33.34 21.24 -26.10
C VAL A 381 33.57 19.80 -25.64
N ASP A 382 34.57 19.16 -26.21
CA ASP A 382 35.06 17.88 -25.72
C ASP A 382 35.69 18.04 -24.33
N LEU A 383 34.86 17.74 -23.30
CA LEU A 383 35.26 17.88 -21.90
C LEU A 383 36.45 16.97 -21.55
N ASP A 384 36.63 15.84 -22.24
CA ASP A 384 37.75 14.93 -22.02
C ASP A 384 39.07 15.57 -22.51
N SER A 385 38.98 16.50 -23.45
CA SER A 385 40.17 17.24 -23.93
C SER A 385 40.60 18.37 -22.98
N LEU A 386 39.76 18.81 -22.06
CA LEU A 386 40.04 19.87 -21.09
C LEU A 386 40.79 19.38 -19.84
N TYR A 387 40.74 18.07 -19.59
CA TYR A 387 41.38 17.44 -18.46
C TYR A 387 42.26 16.32 -18.96
N ASP A 388 43.57 16.53 -18.86
CA ASP A 388 44.59 15.52 -19.18
C ASP A 388 44.60 14.43 -18.07
N PHE A 389 43.45 13.70 -17.96
CA PHE A 389 43.44 12.50 -17.16
C PHE A 389 44.22 11.43 -17.95
N PRO A 390 45.31 10.87 -17.39
CA PRO A 390 45.93 9.73 -18.02
C PRO A 390 44.85 8.67 -18.21
N SER A 391 44.57 8.35 -19.46
CA SER A 391 43.71 7.22 -19.82
C SER A 391 44.11 6.05 -18.93
N PRO A 392 43.18 5.32 -18.28
CA PRO A 392 43.51 4.10 -17.59
C PRO A 392 44.11 3.20 -18.67
N ALA A 393 45.45 3.22 -18.74
CA ALA A 393 46.20 2.37 -19.65
C ALA A 393 45.65 0.96 -19.50
N ALA A 394 45.30 0.35 -20.61
CA ALA A 394 44.79 -1.01 -20.67
C ALA A 394 45.53 -1.84 -19.61
N ALA A 395 44.76 -2.44 -18.69
CA ALA A 395 45.31 -3.25 -17.63
C ALA A 395 46.36 -4.18 -18.26
N PRO A 396 47.63 -4.14 -17.81
CA PRO A 396 48.64 -5.01 -18.36
C PRO A 396 48.14 -6.44 -18.09
N SER A 397 48.07 -7.23 -19.15
CA SER A 397 47.89 -8.67 -19.10
C SER A 397 48.73 -9.23 -17.97
N ALA A 398 48.16 -10.06 -17.11
CA ALA A 398 48.78 -10.68 -15.97
C ALA A 398 50.21 -11.16 -16.26
N GLY A 399 51.19 -10.48 -15.73
CA GLY A 399 52.58 -10.81 -15.85
C GLY A 399 53.46 -9.77 -15.21
N ALA A 400 53.88 -10.06 -13.97
CA ALA A 400 55.02 -9.51 -13.25
C ALA A 400 54.91 -8.10 -12.65
N GLY A 401 54.85 -8.03 -11.33
CA GLY A 401 55.28 -6.91 -10.54
C GLY A 401 54.18 -6.26 -9.72
N ALA A 402 53.64 -6.98 -8.74
CA ALA A 402 52.99 -6.31 -7.61
C ALA A 402 54.02 -5.35 -6.99
N LEU A 403 53.74 -4.04 -7.04
CA LEU A 403 54.50 -3.04 -6.28
C LEU A 403 54.18 -3.29 -4.80
N THR A 404 55.01 -4.11 -4.15
CA THR A 404 54.95 -4.29 -2.69
C THR A 404 55.70 -3.12 -2.05
N PHE A 405 54.96 -2.20 -1.49
CA PHE A 405 55.55 -1.21 -0.61
C PHE A 405 55.79 -1.84 0.77
N SER A 406 57.00 -1.63 1.32
CA SER A 406 57.26 -1.99 2.70
C SER A 406 56.44 -1.10 3.65
N VAL A 407 56.17 -1.62 4.84
CA VAL A 407 55.43 -0.86 5.88
C VAL A 407 56.09 0.48 6.15
N ASP A 408 57.42 0.55 6.04
CA ASP A 408 58.18 1.79 6.25
C ASP A 408 58.01 2.77 5.09
N GLN A 409 57.86 2.30 3.86
CA GLN A 409 57.56 3.17 2.70
C GLN A 409 56.14 3.73 2.78
N LEU A 410 55.16 2.95 3.25
CA LEU A 410 53.79 3.44 3.48
C LEU A 410 53.74 4.44 4.61
N LYS A 411 54.52 4.25 5.69
CA LYS A 411 54.62 5.21 6.78
C LYS A 411 55.26 6.53 6.33
N ALA A 412 56.31 6.46 5.51
CA ALA A 412 56.96 7.65 4.96
C ALA A 412 56.03 8.44 4.01
N MET A 413 55.21 7.74 3.21
CA MET A 413 54.20 8.37 2.36
C MET A 413 53.08 9.01 3.15
N LEU A 414 52.63 8.40 4.26
CA LEU A 414 51.67 8.98 5.17
C LEU A 414 52.19 10.22 5.89
N ALA A 415 53.44 10.18 6.40
CA ALA A 415 54.07 11.34 7.04
C ALA A 415 54.24 12.52 6.07
N ALA A 416 54.60 12.26 4.81
CA ALA A 416 54.71 13.28 3.77
C ALA A 416 53.36 13.88 3.35
N ALA A 417 52.24 13.14 3.52
CA ALA A 417 50.89 13.61 3.27
C ALA A 417 50.42 14.51 4.44
N GLU A 418 50.73 14.16 5.69
CA GLU A 418 50.38 14.91 6.87
C GLU A 418 51.15 16.25 6.93
N GLU A 419 52.41 16.34 6.51
CA GLU A 419 53.17 17.58 6.41
C GLU A 419 52.59 18.56 5.37
N LYS A 420 51.92 18.07 4.33
CA LYS A 420 51.26 18.93 3.33
C LYS A 420 49.93 19.54 3.82
N GLU A 421 49.23 18.86 4.72
CA GLU A 421 47.99 19.42 5.30
C GLU A 421 48.25 20.51 6.36
N VAL A 422 49.37 20.49 7.05
CA VAL A 422 49.72 21.52 8.08
C VAL A 422 50.25 22.82 7.46
N GLY A 423 50.59 22.84 6.18
CA GLY A 423 51.14 23.99 5.47
C GLY A 423 50.13 24.98 4.86
N HIS A 424 48.82 24.72 4.94
CA HIS A 424 47.78 25.57 4.33
C HIS A 424 46.78 26.16 5.33
N GLY A 425 47.18 26.31 6.57
CA GLY A 425 46.39 26.94 7.63
C GLY A 425 47.02 28.22 8.17
N CYS A 426 47.28 29.22 7.31
CA CYS A 426 47.45 30.65 7.69
C CYS A 426 47.67 31.49 6.44
N LEU A 427 46.61 32.09 5.93
CA LEU A 427 46.55 33.47 5.43
C LEU A 427 45.08 33.79 5.07
#